data_05d4341f2b1ce79dea5a5459443a1d22
#
_entry.id   05d4341f2b1ce79dea5a5459443a1d22
#
_cell.length_a   1.000
_cell.length_b   1.000
_cell.length_c   1.000
_cell.angle_alpha   90.00
_cell.angle_beta   90.00
_cell.angle_gamma   90.00
#
_symmetry.space_group_name_H-M   'P 1'
#
loop_
_entity.id
_entity.type
_entity.pdbx_description
1 polymer ?
#
loop_
_entity_poly.entity_id
_entity_poly.type
_entity_poly.pdbx_seq_one_letter_code
_entity_poly.pdbx_strand_id
1 'polypeptide(L)'
;MIKNIIFDWSGVISDSIERHLIVVNKMFNSFGVRSISIEELKENWEQPYMRFYTKYLPNIKLEDEQIAYTKAMLESGKCDPYSGIVELIKKIKGNGKKLVVISSDVTETLLSEVRDFGLDQIFLEIVSDAHDKTNDLLKIIHRENFNLEETVFIGDSNHEIEEGKKAGIKTIAVTWGYSPKEKLVALKPDFLVDTIEELEKYLLN
;
A
#
# COMPACT_ATOMS: atom_id res chain seq x y z
N MET A 1 -12.94 19.61 5.38
CA MET A 1 -11.54 19.72 4.84
C MET A 1 -10.70 18.61 5.46
N ILE A 2 -9.93 17.89 4.66
CA ILE A 2 -9.06 16.81 5.14
C ILE A 2 -7.87 17.40 5.91
N LYS A 3 -7.59 16.87 7.10
CA LYS A 3 -6.47 17.27 7.96
C LYS A 3 -5.50 16.14 8.24
N ASN A 4 -6.02 14.90 8.28
CA ASN A 4 -5.25 13.71 8.60
C ASN A 4 -5.26 12.78 7.39
N ILE A 5 -4.08 12.37 6.95
CA ILE A 5 -3.93 11.56 5.75
C ILE A 5 -3.11 10.33 6.13
N ILE A 6 -3.69 9.18 5.91
CA ILE A 6 -3.06 7.89 6.11
C ILE A 6 -2.80 7.30 4.72
N PHE A 7 -1.57 6.91 4.46
CA PHE A 7 -1.16 6.30 3.20
C PHE A 7 -0.89 4.81 3.40
N ASP A 8 -1.30 4.00 2.46
CA ASP A 8 -0.58 2.78 2.17
C ASP A 8 0.76 3.11 1.51
N TRP A 9 1.69 2.15 1.46
CA TRP A 9 3.04 2.36 0.94
C TRP A 9 3.22 1.77 -0.46
N SER A 10 3.22 0.45 -0.55
CA SER A 10 3.45 -0.28 -1.81
C SER A 10 2.27 -0.10 -2.77
N GLY A 11 2.53 0.35 -4.00
CA GLY A 11 1.49 0.65 -4.99
C GLY A 11 0.85 2.02 -4.82
N VAL A 12 1.15 2.77 -3.75
CA VAL A 12 0.67 4.14 -3.53
C VAL A 12 1.81 5.15 -3.57
N ILE A 13 2.85 4.95 -2.75
CA ILE A 13 4.05 5.80 -2.68
C ILE A 13 5.21 5.14 -3.40
N SER A 14 5.48 3.85 -3.10
CA SER A 14 6.52 3.05 -3.73
C SER A 14 5.98 2.36 -4.98
N ASP A 15 6.63 2.56 -6.12
CA ASP A 15 6.35 1.84 -7.38
C ASP A 15 6.94 0.43 -7.32
N SER A 16 6.26 -0.43 -6.57
CA SER A 16 6.76 -1.74 -6.17
C SER A 16 6.25 -2.90 -7.03
N ILE A 17 5.35 -2.66 -7.99
CA ILE A 17 4.63 -3.73 -8.70
C ILE A 17 5.58 -4.61 -9.52
N GLU A 18 6.48 -4.00 -10.28
CA GLU A 18 7.43 -4.77 -11.11
C GLU A 18 8.39 -5.57 -10.24
N ARG A 19 8.90 -4.96 -9.16
CA ARG A 19 9.74 -5.69 -8.19
C ARG A 19 8.98 -6.84 -7.56
N HIS A 20 7.74 -6.62 -7.16
CA HIS A 20 6.90 -7.68 -6.59
C HIS A 20 6.67 -8.82 -7.58
N LEU A 21 6.44 -8.51 -8.87
CA LEU A 21 6.34 -9.54 -9.92
C LEU A 21 7.62 -10.38 -10.02
N ILE A 22 8.79 -9.74 -9.95
CA ILE A 22 10.09 -10.44 -9.95
C ILE A 22 10.20 -11.35 -8.73
N VAL A 23 9.85 -10.87 -7.54
CA VAL A 23 9.87 -11.64 -6.29
C VAL A 23 8.94 -12.85 -6.37
N VAL A 24 7.69 -12.63 -6.78
CA VAL A 24 6.68 -13.69 -6.95
C VAL A 24 7.17 -14.75 -7.92
N ASN A 25 7.68 -14.34 -9.08
CA ASN A 25 8.16 -15.27 -10.11
C ASN A 25 9.39 -16.06 -9.66
N LYS A 26 10.34 -15.46 -8.95
CA LYS A 26 11.46 -16.19 -8.34
C LYS A 26 10.98 -17.21 -7.32
N MET A 27 10.04 -16.82 -6.47
CA MET A 27 9.45 -17.72 -5.49
C MET A 27 8.69 -18.87 -6.17
N PHE A 28 7.80 -18.58 -7.12
CA PHE A 28 7.06 -19.60 -7.86
C PHE A 28 7.99 -20.61 -8.56
N ASN A 29 9.02 -20.11 -9.24
CA ASN A 29 10.01 -20.97 -9.90
C ASN A 29 10.74 -21.88 -8.90
N SER A 30 11.01 -21.41 -7.66
CA SER A 30 11.67 -22.25 -6.65
C SER A 30 10.80 -23.41 -6.17
N PHE A 31 9.48 -23.30 -6.35
CA PHE A 31 8.50 -24.36 -6.08
C PHE A 31 8.05 -25.11 -7.35
N GLY A 32 8.71 -24.86 -8.50
CA GLY A 32 8.36 -25.50 -9.76
C GLY A 32 7.08 -24.98 -10.42
N VAL A 33 6.55 -23.86 -9.99
CA VAL A 33 5.43 -23.16 -10.60
C VAL A 33 5.93 -22.22 -11.68
N ARG A 34 5.18 -22.09 -12.79
CA ARG A 34 5.54 -21.16 -13.87
C ARG A 34 5.52 -19.70 -13.42
N SER A 35 6.27 -18.87 -14.13
CA SER A 35 6.14 -17.42 -14.02
C SER A 35 4.76 -16.94 -14.51
N ILE A 36 4.30 -15.84 -13.90
CA ILE A 36 3.07 -15.13 -14.27
C ILE A 36 3.41 -13.77 -14.88
N SER A 37 2.46 -13.20 -15.63
CA SER A 37 2.59 -11.84 -16.16
C SER A 37 2.15 -10.78 -15.13
N ILE A 38 2.42 -9.51 -15.43
CA ILE A 38 1.96 -8.39 -14.58
C ILE A 38 0.43 -8.28 -14.57
N GLU A 39 -0.22 -8.56 -15.70
CA GLU A 39 -1.67 -8.59 -15.83
C GLU A 39 -2.26 -9.71 -14.96
N GLU A 40 -1.66 -10.90 -15.01
CA GLU A 40 -2.06 -12.04 -14.20
C GLU A 40 -1.85 -11.75 -12.70
N LEU A 41 -0.76 -11.07 -12.32
CA LEU A 41 -0.54 -10.61 -10.96
C LEU A 41 -1.66 -9.66 -10.52
N LYS A 42 -1.91 -8.59 -11.26
CA LYS A 42 -2.95 -7.58 -10.96
C LYS A 42 -4.35 -8.18 -10.89
N GLU A 43 -4.67 -9.09 -11.79
CA GLU A 43 -5.98 -9.76 -11.84
C GLU A 43 -6.21 -10.64 -10.62
N ASN A 44 -5.19 -11.36 -10.18
CA ASN A 44 -5.30 -12.35 -9.11
C ASN A 44 -4.87 -11.87 -7.75
N TRP A 45 -4.20 -10.70 -7.66
CA TRP A 45 -3.77 -10.14 -6.39
C TRP A 45 -4.95 -9.86 -5.47
N GLU A 46 -4.87 -10.34 -4.24
CA GLU A 46 -5.83 -10.07 -3.19
C GLU A 46 -5.20 -10.19 -1.80
N GLN A 47 -5.78 -9.48 -0.84
CA GLN A 47 -5.43 -9.55 0.57
C GLN A 47 -6.49 -10.39 1.34
N PRO A 48 -6.09 -11.11 2.38
CA PRO A 48 -4.72 -11.36 2.84
C PRO A 48 -3.88 -12.11 1.80
N TYR A 49 -2.62 -11.74 1.63
CA TYR A 49 -1.72 -12.18 0.55
C TYR A 49 -1.61 -13.70 0.37
N MET A 50 -1.79 -14.48 1.43
CA MET A 50 -1.83 -15.94 1.33
C MET A 50 -2.95 -16.47 0.43
N ARG A 51 -4.04 -15.71 0.23
CA ARG A 51 -5.09 -16.09 -0.72
C ARG A 51 -4.58 -16.08 -2.15
N PHE A 52 -3.74 -15.12 -2.48
CA PHE A 52 -3.07 -15.10 -3.78
C PHE A 52 -2.12 -16.28 -3.95
N TYR A 53 -1.23 -16.53 -2.99
CA TYR A 53 -0.24 -17.60 -3.12
C TYR A 53 -0.86 -18.99 -3.17
N THR A 54 -1.90 -19.25 -2.38
CA THR A 54 -2.59 -20.56 -2.37
C THR A 54 -3.32 -20.89 -3.68
N LYS A 55 -3.61 -19.90 -4.53
CA LYS A 55 -4.14 -20.18 -5.91
C LYS A 55 -3.13 -20.94 -6.77
N TYR A 56 -1.84 -20.66 -6.60
CA TYR A 56 -0.74 -21.23 -7.38
C TYR A 56 -0.03 -22.36 -6.63
N LEU A 57 -0.01 -22.30 -5.33
CA LEU A 57 0.65 -23.21 -4.40
C LEU A 57 -0.34 -23.65 -3.30
N PRO A 58 -1.31 -24.55 -3.62
CA PRO A 58 -2.42 -24.87 -2.70
C PRO A 58 -2.00 -25.43 -1.35
N ASN A 59 -0.82 -26.04 -1.25
CA ASN A 59 -0.31 -26.67 -0.03
C ASN A 59 0.84 -25.87 0.61
N ILE A 60 1.11 -24.65 0.16
CA ILE A 60 2.19 -23.84 0.74
C ILE A 60 1.87 -23.48 2.18
N LYS A 61 2.83 -23.69 3.07
CA LYS A 61 2.74 -23.23 4.45
C LYS A 61 3.24 -21.79 4.53
N LEU A 62 2.68 -21.03 5.46
CA LEU A 62 3.08 -19.63 5.70
C LEU A 62 4.60 -19.50 5.92
N GLU A 63 5.19 -20.42 6.67
CA GLU A 63 6.62 -20.43 6.99
C GLU A 63 7.50 -20.62 5.74
N ASP A 64 7.11 -21.56 4.85
CA ASP A 64 7.82 -21.83 3.60
C ASP A 64 7.70 -20.65 2.63
N GLU A 65 6.52 -20.02 2.56
CA GLU A 65 6.27 -18.81 1.77
C GLU A 65 7.16 -17.67 2.26
N GLN A 66 7.16 -17.36 3.56
CA GLN A 66 7.94 -16.27 4.13
C GLN A 66 9.44 -16.42 3.87
N ILE A 67 9.98 -17.64 4.01
CA ILE A 67 11.40 -17.93 3.71
C ILE A 67 11.70 -17.68 2.24
N ALA A 68 10.88 -18.22 1.34
CA ALA A 68 11.09 -18.10 -0.10
C ALA A 68 10.90 -16.64 -0.59
N TYR A 69 9.89 -15.95 -0.07
CA TYR A 69 9.63 -14.55 -0.36
C TYR A 69 10.78 -13.65 0.09
N THR A 70 11.23 -13.80 1.34
CA THR A 70 12.35 -13.02 1.89
C THR A 70 13.63 -13.22 1.07
N LYS A 71 13.95 -14.47 0.70
CA LYS A 71 15.09 -14.77 -0.16
C LYS A 71 14.98 -14.06 -1.51
N ALA A 72 13.82 -14.16 -2.17
CA ALA A 72 13.58 -13.53 -3.46
C ALA A 72 13.66 -11.99 -3.38
N MET A 73 13.14 -11.40 -2.29
CA MET A 73 13.19 -9.95 -2.02
C MET A 73 14.63 -9.43 -1.94
N LEU A 74 15.50 -10.11 -1.20
CA LEU A 74 16.91 -9.71 -1.06
C LEU A 74 17.65 -9.65 -2.40
N GLU A 75 17.18 -10.40 -3.39
CA GLU A 75 17.79 -10.51 -4.73
C GLU A 75 17.08 -9.61 -5.78
N SER A 76 16.09 -8.82 -5.40
CA SER A 76 15.21 -8.16 -6.38
C SER A 76 15.38 -6.65 -6.49
N GLY A 77 16.41 -6.08 -5.84
CA GLY A 77 16.72 -4.65 -5.94
C GLY A 77 15.80 -3.76 -5.09
N LYS A 78 15.86 -2.46 -5.35
CA LYS A 78 15.06 -1.43 -4.67
C LYS A 78 13.93 -0.92 -5.58
N CYS A 79 12.94 -0.29 -4.98
CA CYS A 79 11.91 0.46 -5.70
C CYS A 79 12.25 1.94 -5.74
N ASP A 80 11.68 2.63 -6.71
CA ASP A 80 11.62 4.08 -6.76
C ASP A 80 10.22 4.55 -6.31
N PRO A 81 10.06 5.79 -5.86
CA PRO A 81 8.74 6.35 -5.60
C PRO A 81 8.02 6.65 -6.93
N TYR A 82 6.69 6.61 -6.94
CA TYR A 82 5.94 7.14 -8.08
C TYR A 82 6.31 8.59 -8.35
N SER A 83 6.43 8.94 -9.64
CA SER A 83 6.87 10.28 -10.07
C SER A 83 5.94 11.37 -9.52
N GLY A 84 6.48 12.33 -8.77
CA GLY A 84 5.74 13.45 -8.17
C GLY A 84 5.12 13.18 -6.80
N ILE A 85 5.09 11.92 -6.32
CA ILE A 85 4.46 11.60 -5.03
C ILE A 85 5.24 12.16 -3.84
N VAL A 86 6.55 12.16 -3.91
CA VAL A 86 7.42 12.70 -2.84
C VAL A 86 7.23 14.20 -2.68
N GLU A 87 7.17 14.93 -3.80
CA GLU A 87 6.90 16.37 -3.84
C GLU A 87 5.52 16.68 -3.26
N LEU A 88 4.51 15.90 -3.64
CA LEU A 88 3.16 16.03 -3.09
C LEU A 88 3.14 15.83 -1.58
N ILE A 89 3.76 14.75 -1.07
CA ILE A 89 3.84 14.46 0.38
C ILE A 89 4.49 15.62 1.14
N LYS A 90 5.61 16.15 0.64
CA LYS A 90 6.29 17.30 1.24
C LYS A 90 5.40 18.56 1.23
N LYS A 91 4.68 18.80 0.14
CA LYS A 91 3.74 19.92 0.01
C LYS A 91 2.57 19.79 0.98
N ILE A 92 1.99 18.62 1.13
CA ILE A 92 0.92 18.33 2.08
C ILE A 92 1.40 18.59 3.52
N LYS A 93 2.58 18.09 3.86
CA LYS A 93 3.21 18.33 5.18
C LYS A 93 3.42 19.81 5.45
N GLY A 94 3.93 20.56 4.45
CA GLY A 94 4.12 22.01 4.51
C GLY A 94 2.83 22.80 4.73
N ASN A 95 1.68 22.24 4.33
CA ASN A 95 0.35 22.79 4.61
C ASN A 95 -0.22 22.40 5.99
N GLY A 96 0.61 21.84 6.88
CA GLY A 96 0.25 21.57 8.27
C GLY A 96 -0.62 20.33 8.47
N LYS A 97 -0.78 19.47 7.45
CA LYS A 97 -1.54 18.23 7.60
C LYS A 97 -0.72 17.16 8.34
N LYS A 98 -1.42 16.28 9.02
CA LYS A 98 -0.83 15.12 9.72
C LYS A 98 -0.78 13.94 8.78
N LEU A 99 0.39 13.33 8.62
CA LEU A 99 0.63 12.23 7.70
C LEU A 99 1.06 10.98 8.47
N VAL A 100 0.48 9.84 8.11
CA VAL A 100 0.79 8.52 8.68
C VAL A 100 0.94 7.53 7.53
N VAL A 101 1.75 6.51 7.72
CA VAL A 101 1.84 5.35 6.82
C VAL A 101 1.38 4.11 7.56
N ILE A 102 0.57 3.28 6.89
CA ILE A 102 0.25 1.91 7.32
C ILE A 102 0.55 0.97 6.16
N SER A 103 1.49 0.07 6.34
CA SER A 103 1.90 -0.89 5.31
C SER A 103 1.99 -2.31 5.86
N SER A 104 1.71 -3.29 5.01
CA SER A 104 1.99 -4.71 5.28
C SER A 104 3.45 -5.09 5.00
N ASP A 105 4.24 -4.15 4.51
CA ASP A 105 5.66 -4.37 4.22
C ASP A 105 6.47 -4.60 5.49
N VAL A 106 7.52 -5.41 5.36
CA VAL A 106 8.49 -5.68 6.44
C VAL A 106 9.18 -4.39 6.85
N THR A 107 9.31 -4.19 8.16
CA THR A 107 9.83 -2.95 8.77
C THR A 107 11.15 -2.46 8.16
N GLU A 108 12.13 -3.34 7.98
CA GLU A 108 13.45 -2.99 7.45
C GLU A 108 13.37 -2.45 6.02
N THR A 109 12.54 -3.07 5.18
CA THR A 109 12.33 -2.67 3.79
C THR A 109 11.64 -1.30 3.74
N LEU A 110 10.53 -1.15 4.44
CA LEU A 110 9.75 0.09 4.49
C LEU A 110 10.61 1.27 4.97
N LEU A 111 11.30 1.12 6.10
CA LEU A 111 12.14 2.18 6.65
C LEU A 111 13.37 2.50 5.78
N SER A 112 13.88 1.52 5.03
CA SER A 112 14.93 1.77 4.05
C SER A 112 14.41 2.64 2.90
N GLU A 113 13.25 2.32 2.34
CA GLU A 113 12.64 3.10 1.25
C GLU A 113 12.26 4.51 1.72
N VAL A 114 11.69 4.66 2.92
CA VAL A 114 11.39 5.99 3.51
C VAL A 114 12.63 6.89 3.53
N ARG A 115 13.79 6.35 3.94
CA ARG A 115 15.07 7.08 3.93
C ARG A 115 15.54 7.38 2.52
N ASP A 116 15.53 6.37 1.65
CA ASP A 116 15.99 6.51 0.26
C ASP A 116 15.17 7.56 -0.52
N PHE A 117 13.86 7.68 -0.21
CA PHE A 117 12.96 8.67 -0.82
C PHE A 117 13.07 10.07 -0.16
N GLY A 118 13.88 10.23 0.89
CA GLY A 118 14.03 11.49 1.63
C GLY A 118 12.74 11.93 2.32
N LEU A 119 12.01 10.97 2.87
CA LEU A 119 10.77 11.16 3.62
C LEU A 119 10.95 10.95 5.13
N ASP A 120 12.21 10.87 5.59
CA ASP A 120 12.51 10.83 7.03
C ASP A 120 11.84 12.02 7.74
N GLN A 121 11.26 11.79 8.91
CA GLN A 121 10.62 12.80 9.73
C GLN A 121 9.39 13.52 9.11
N ILE A 122 8.91 13.07 7.95
CA ILE A 122 7.70 13.61 7.33
C ILE A 122 6.44 13.06 8.01
N PHE A 123 6.43 11.76 8.25
CA PHE A 123 5.29 11.08 8.85
C PHE A 123 5.29 11.24 10.37
N LEU A 124 4.08 11.39 10.93
CA LEU A 124 3.85 11.37 12.37
C LEU A 124 4.14 9.97 12.92
N GLU A 125 3.77 8.96 12.14
CA GLU A 125 3.94 7.56 12.46
C GLU A 125 4.06 6.72 11.20
N ILE A 126 4.80 5.62 11.29
CA ILE A 126 4.92 4.58 10.27
C ILE A 126 4.62 3.25 10.95
N VAL A 127 3.54 2.59 10.53
CA VAL A 127 3.15 1.25 10.98
C VAL A 127 3.49 0.26 9.87
N SER A 128 4.42 -0.63 10.14
CA SER A 128 4.83 -1.72 9.27
C SER A 128 4.24 -3.05 9.73
N ASP A 129 4.39 -4.10 8.94
CA ASP A 129 3.87 -5.45 9.24
C ASP A 129 2.37 -5.45 9.61
N ALA A 130 1.60 -4.51 9.06
CA ALA A 130 0.19 -4.31 9.35
C ALA A 130 -0.69 -5.32 8.60
N HIS A 131 -1.07 -6.41 9.28
CA HIS A 131 -1.93 -7.45 8.71
C HIS A 131 -3.42 -7.26 9.02
N ASP A 132 -3.75 -6.47 10.04
CA ASP A 132 -5.12 -6.04 10.41
C ASP A 132 -5.18 -4.52 10.37
N LYS A 133 -5.25 -3.97 9.16
CA LYS A 133 -5.24 -2.51 8.95
C LYS A 133 -6.43 -1.80 9.61
N THR A 134 -7.61 -2.44 9.75
CA THR A 134 -8.74 -1.83 10.46
C THR A 134 -8.36 -1.54 11.92
N ASN A 135 -7.83 -2.52 12.63
CA ASN A 135 -7.46 -2.36 14.03
C ASN A 135 -6.35 -1.33 14.22
N ASP A 136 -5.36 -1.31 13.31
CA ASP A 136 -4.28 -0.34 13.36
C ASP A 136 -4.77 1.09 13.02
N LEU A 137 -5.67 1.25 12.04
CA LEU A 137 -6.36 2.52 11.77
C LEU A 137 -7.08 3.05 13.00
N LEU A 138 -7.88 2.21 13.67
CA LEU A 138 -8.62 2.59 14.87
C LEU A 138 -7.68 2.99 16.03
N LYS A 139 -6.57 2.28 16.23
CA LYS A 139 -5.55 2.64 17.24
C LYS A 139 -4.93 4.01 16.96
N ILE A 140 -4.56 4.28 15.69
CA ILE A 140 -3.98 5.56 15.27
C ILE A 140 -4.99 6.69 15.47
N ILE A 141 -6.22 6.52 14.97
CA ILE A 141 -7.30 7.49 15.08
C ILE A 141 -7.52 7.88 16.55
N HIS A 142 -7.60 6.87 17.42
CA HIS A 142 -7.80 7.11 18.85
C HIS A 142 -6.59 7.79 19.50
N ARG A 143 -5.38 7.28 19.27
CA ARG A 143 -4.14 7.80 19.89
C ARG A 143 -3.85 9.25 19.48
N GLU A 144 -4.01 9.55 18.18
CA GLU A 144 -3.74 10.87 17.62
C GLU A 144 -4.92 11.83 17.71
N ASN A 145 -6.04 11.36 18.26
CA ASN A 145 -7.30 12.08 18.37
C ASN A 145 -7.76 12.65 17.01
N PHE A 146 -7.73 11.80 15.97
CA PHE A 146 -8.14 12.18 14.62
C PHE A 146 -9.67 12.26 14.53
N ASN A 147 -10.18 13.33 13.93
CA ASN A 147 -11.60 13.42 13.58
C ASN A 147 -11.85 12.58 12.32
N LEU A 148 -12.80 11.64 12.39
CA LEU A 148 -13.13 10.72 11.30
C LEU A 148 -13.48 11.44 9.99
N GLU A 149 -14.30 12.53 10.08
CA GLU A 149 -14.72 13.31 8.92
C GLU A 149 -13.58 14.10 8.24
N GLU A 150 -12.47 14.30 8.97
CA GLU A 150 -11.29 15.01 8.49
C GLU A 150 -10.12 14.07 8.19
N THR A 151 -10.35 12.75 8.26
CA THR A 151 -9.36 11.71 8.06
C THR A 151 -9.65 10.93 6.78
N VAL A 152 -8.60 10.63 6.02
CA VAL A 152 -8.68 9.85 4.79
C VAL A 152 -7.61 8.77 4.77
N PHE A 153 -7.96 7.58 4.28
CA PHE A 153 -7.03 6.49 3.97
C PHE A 153 -6.88 6.36 2.46
N ILE A 154 -5.65 6.36 1.98
CA ILE A 154 -5.30 6.28 0.56
C ILE A 154 -4.69 4.93 0.30
N GLY A 155 -5.27 4.19 -0.64
CA GLY A 155 -4.82 2.87 -1.03
C GLY A 155 -5.07 2.56 -2.49
N ASP A 156 -4.51 1.46 -2.96
CA ASP A 156 -4.55 1.02 -4.35
C ASP A 156 -5.20 -0.36 -4.52
N SER A 157 -5.70 -0.94 -3.44
CA SER A 157 -6.36 -2.25 -3.46
C SER A 157 -7.69 -2.27 -2.72
N ASN A 158 -8.42 -3.39 -2.89
CA ASN A 158 -9.68 -3.60 -2.19
C ASN A 158 -9.50 -3.53 -0.66
N HIS A 159 -8.38 -4.00 -0.17
CA HIS A 159 -8.12 -4.08 1.27
C HIS A 159 -8.18 -2.70 1.93
N GLU A 160 -7.44 -1.71 1.41
CA GLU A 160 -7.40 -0.36 1.97
C GLU A 160 -8.77 0.31 1.95
N ILE A 161 -9.53 0.11 0.87
CA ILE A 161 -10.86 0.71 0.74
C ILE A 161 -11.86 0.08 1.73
N GLU A 162 -11.85 -1.25 1.85
CA GLU A 162 -12.69 -1.96 2.79
C GLU A 162 -12.33 -1.63 4.25
N GLU A 163 -11.03 -1.61 4.58
CA GLU A 163 -10.55 -1.36 5.93
C GLU A 163 -10.78 0.10 6.36
N GLY A 164 -10.57 1.07 5.46
CA GLY A 164 -10.91 2.47 5.72
C GLY A 164 -12.40 2.68 6.00
N LYS A 165 -13.27 2.02 5.23
CA LYS A 165 -14.72 2.04 5.47
C LYS A 165 -15.13 1.41 6.79
N LYS A 166 -14.53 0.27 7.16
CA LYS A 166 -14.76 -0.37 8.47
C LYS A 166 -14.32 0.53 9.62
N ALA A 167 -13.22 1.26 9.45
CA ALA A 167 -12.75 2.24 10.42
C ALA A 167 -13.59 3.53 10.47
N GLY A 168 -14.54 3.71 9.53
CA GLY A 168 -15.44 4.86 9.48
C GLY A 168 -14.79 6.15 8.97
N ILE A 169 -13.70 6.06 8.24
CA ILE A 169 -13.00 7.19 7.63
C ILE A 169 -13.17 7.22 6.11
N LYS A 170 -12.91 8.36 5.50
CA LYS A 170 -12.95 8.50 4.04
C LYS A 170 -11.85 7.67 3.37
N THR A 171 -12.11 7.25 2.15
CA THR A 171 -11.18 6.46 1.34
C THR A 171 -10.92 7.13 0.00
N ILE A 172 -9.65 7.13 -0.41
CA ILE A 172 -9.24 7.48 -1.77
C ILE A 172 -8.60 6.25 -2.39
N ALA A 173 -9.16 5.80 -3.52
CA ALA A 173 -8.53 4.76 -4.33
C ALA A 173 -7.64 5.43 -5.39
N VAL A 174 -6.39 4.96 -5.50
CA VAL A 174 -5.47 5.36 -6.57
C VAL A 174 -5.38 4.25 -7.61
N THR A 175 -5.38 4.60 -8.90
CA THR A 175 -5.48 3.60 -9.99
C THR A 175 -4.15 3.21 -10.60
N TRP A 176 -3.05 3.80 -10.16
CA TRP A 176 -1.71 3.46 -10.66
C TRP A 176 -1.08 2.24 -9.98
N GLY A 177 -1.69 1.72 -8.90
CA GLY A 177 -1.18 0.61 -8.12
C GLY A 177 -1.58 -0.79 -8.61
N TYR A 178 -1.77 -1.72 -7.66
CA TYR A 178 -1.97 -3.14 -7.93
C TYR A 178 -3.33 -3.49 -8.52
N SER A 179 -4.41 -2.89 -8.00
CA SER A 179 -5.76 -3.29 -8.42
C SER A 179 -6.16 -2.65 -9.74
N PRO A 180 -6.78 -3.40 -10.66
CA PRO A 180 -7.45 -2.84 -11.82
C PRO A 180 -8.52 -1.81 -11.41
N LYS A 181 -8.63 -0.73 -12.19
CA LYS A 181 -9.57 0.38 -11.93
C LYS A 181 -11.01 -0.08 -11.73
N GLU A 182 -11.44 -1.06 -12.51
CA GLU A 182 -12.80 -1.60 -12.47
C GLU A 182 -13.10 -2.24 -11.10
N LYS A 183 -12.12 -2.92 -10.51
CA LYS A 183 -12.25 -3.48 -9.16
C LYS A 183 -12.38 -2.38 -8.11
N LEU A 184 -11.57 -1.33 -8.21
CA LEU A 184 -11.63 -0.19 -7.29
C LEU A 184 -12.96 0.55 -7.39
N VAL A 185 -13.47 0.79 -8.59
CA VAL A 185 -14.80 1.41 -8.83
C VAL A 185 -15.92 0.61 -8.17
N ALA A 186 -15.86 -0.73 -8.27
CA ALA A 186 -16.88 -1.60 -7.67
C ALA A 186 -16.96 -1.49 -6.14
N LEU A 187 -15.87 -1.10 -5.50
CA LEU A 187 -15.80 -0.90 -4.04
C LEU A 187 -16.39 0.44 -3.59
N LYS A 188 -16.69 1.34 -4.52
CA LYS A 188 -17.26 2.67 -4.25
C LYS A 188 -16.45 3.44 -3.18
N PRO A 189 -15.16 3.73 -3.42
CA PRO A 189 -14.40 4.62 -2.54
C PRO A 189 -15.07 6.00 -2.52
N ASP A 190 -14.77 6.83 -1.51
CA ASP A 190 -15.29 8.21 -1.48
C ASP A 190 -14.72 9.03 -2.65
N PHE A 191 -13.47 8.77 -3.03
CA PHE A 191 -12.82 9.35 -4.20
C PHE A 191 -12.00 8.29 -4.93
N LEU A 192 -11.92 8.44 -6.26
CA LEU A 192 -11.05 7.64 -7.11
C LEU A 192 -10.24 8.60 -7.97
N VAL A 193 -8.93 8.44 -8.00
CA VAL A 193 -8.02 9.33 -8.70
C VAL A 193 -7.09 8.53 -9.63
N ASP A 194 -6.85 9.07 -10.80
CA ASP A 194 -6.01 8.46 -11.82
C ASP A 194 -4.59 9.04 -11.84
N THR A 195 -4.38 10.23 -11.25
CA THR A 195 -3.09 10.91 -11.24
C THR A 195 -2.77 11.56 -9.90
N ILE A 196 -1.48 11.85 -9.70
CA ILE A 196 -0.99 12.54 -8.50
C ILE A 196 -1.53 13.97 -8.42
N GLU A 197 -1.74 14.64 -9.57
CA GLU A 197 -2.33 15.97 -9.62
C GLU A 197 -3.80 15.97 -9.19
N GLU A 198 -4.54 14.92 -9.51
CA GLU A 198 -5.91 14.75 -9.01
C GLU A 198 -5.90 14.50 -7.50
N LEU A 199 -5.00 13.64 -7.00
CA LEU A 199 -4.83 13.41 -5.58
C LEU A 199 -4.50 14.72 -4.83
N GLU A 200 -3.60 15.54 -5.38
CA GLU A 200 -3.26 16.84 -4.82
C GLU A 200 -4.50 17.74 -4.64
N LYS A 201 -5.36 17.82 -5.67
CA LYS A 201 -6.59 18.62 -5.60
C LYS A 201 -7.50 18.22 -4.45
N TYR A 202 -7.67 16.93 -4.21
CA TYR A 202 -8.50 16.45 -3.09
C TYR A 202 -7.88 16.70 -1.73
N LEU A 203 -6.58 16.63 -1.63
CA LEU A 203 -5.89 16.73 -0.34
C LEU A 203 -5.62 18.18 0.09
N LEU A 204 -5.50 19.11 -0.84
CA LEU A 204 -5.12 20.49 -0.55
C LEU A 204 -6.29 21.51 -0.64
N ASN A 205 -7.43 21.13 -1.19
CA ASN A 205 -8.66 21.92 -1.17
C ASN A 205 -9.56 21.42 -0.02
#